data_3a2518f2bda533d0585a651b7133e38b
#
_entry.id   3a2518f2bda533d0585a651b7133e38b
#
_cell.length_a   1.000
_cell.length_b   1.000
_cell.length_c   1.000
_cell.angle_alpha   90.00
_cell.angle_beta   90.00
_cell.angle_gamma   90.00
#
_symmetry.space_group_name_H-M   'P 1'
#
loop_
_entity.id
_entity.type
_entity.pdbx_description
1 polymer ?
#
loop_
_entity_poly.entity_id
_entity_poly.type
_entity_poly.pdbx_seq_one_letter_code
_entity_poly.pdbx_strand_id
1 'polypeptide(L)'
;MAQDIVAECIRYGIYRPTEKSASIKEKWRTSQPGAFSKELLTKREVNFILRHNPQKHKEARFARGYPSRFATIFDFCKELGLAYYTPGEPIEISDLGHHLIDVLEIKEDGDSLLVEEIHPEYETEVFLQAFAKSQRKNPFVRVLNDNVPLILLLETIKLLNADPEFNGAGISRKELPLLIFWKDNDANALYQRIKKLRHQHRYNPSDETIIDICIDEIMEGEYKKFDEKSIMRDYPDEFIRKMRMTGLISLRGAGRFIDINHNEDEKVEYVLEHYSTYPHFTDERSYFDYMATIDSNLFAIKTIEVSASKSEELLNNWVAEYTWESIKKELSILSARRSSSDDVMRILAAPTRLEFLTALAIKSKLPHVRVIPNYAADDTGLPTSTAGGGIGDIECIESPKGILVEVTMAEGRTQTMMEIWPIERHLVEFKEKYTEDSESIFIAPSIYPDSIKQIKWVAFESEGKNRIYPYTVEDFVAFLETTEHLYAV
;
A
#
# COMPACT_ATOMS: atom_id res chain seq x y z
N MET A 1 -6.57 -8.68 23.82
CA MET A 1 -6.25 -7.38 23.18
C MET A 1 -7.50 -6.52 22.94
N ALA A 2 -8.41 -6.79 22.00
CA ALA A 2 -9.57 -5.91 21.75
C ALA A 2 -10.44 -5.70 23.00
N GLN A 3 -10.64 -6.74 23.81
CA GLN A 3 -11.37 -6.66 25.07
C GLN A 3 -10.66 -5.78 26.10
N ASP A 4 -9.35 -5.82 26.12
CA ASP A 4 -8.53 -5.02 27.03
C ASP A 4 -8.57 -3.54 26.66
N ILE A 5 -8.46 -3.20 25.36
CA ILE A 5 -8.62 -1.83 24.88
C ILE A 5 -9.99 -1.27 25.25
N VAL A 6 -11.05 -2.07 25.12
CA VAL A 6 -12.40 -1.64 25.50
C VAL A 6 -12.53 -1.49 27.01
N ALA A 7 -11.92 -2.37 27.82
CA ALA A 7 -11.89 -2.25 29.28
C ALA A 7 -11.21 -0.94 29.70
N GLU A 8 -10.07 -0.60 29.09
CA GLU A 8 -9.37 0.66 29.34
C GLU A 8 -10.17 1.89 28.87
N CYS A 9 -10.86 1.78 27.72
CA CYS A 9 -11.78 2.84 27.28
C CYS A 9 -12.90 3.08 28.29
N ILE A 10 -13.41 2.04 28.95
CA ILE A 10 -14.40 2.15 30.02
C ILE A 10 -13.77 2.81 31.25
N ARG A 11 -12.58 2.35 31.66
CA ARG A 11 -11.84 2.88 32.81
C ARG A 11 -11.58 4.38 32.69
N TYR A 12 -11.23 4.87 31.50
CA TYR A 12 -10.99 6.28 31.24
C TYR A 12 -12.25 7.10 30.92
N GLY A 13 -13.45 6.48 30.92
CA GLY A 13 -14.70 7.15 30.59
C GLY A 13 -14.87 7.53 29.11
N ILE A 14 -14.01 7.03 28.24
CA ILE A 14 -14.07 7.23 26.78
C ILE A 14 -15.25 6.49 26.19
N TYR A 15 -15.58 5.33 26.73
CA TYR A 15 -16.71 4.49 26.31
C TYR A 15 -17.65 4.19 27.46
N ARG A 16 -18.96 4.38 27.23
CA ARG A 16 -20.02 4.01 28.16
C ARG A 16 -20.95 3.01 27.48
N PRO A 17 -20.90 1.72 27.87
CA PRO A 17 -21.76 0.70 27.28
C PRO A 17 -23.24 0.99 27.49
N THR A 18 -24.09 0.62 26.52
CA THR A 18 -25.56 0.69 26.67
C THR A 18 -26.11 -0.59 27.28
N GLU A 19 -27.37 -0.56 27.74
CA GLU A 19 -28.06 -1.76 28.24
C GLU A 19 -28.15 -2.87 27.19
N LYS A 20 -28.27 -2.52 25.87
CA LYS A 20 -28.24 -3.49 24.77
C LYS A 20 -26.90 -4.24 24.63
N SER A 21 -25.83 -3.72 25.22
CA SER A 21 -24.53 -4.35 25.27
C SER A 21 -24.24 -5.08 26.59
N ALA A 22 -25.25 -5.42 27.39
CA ALA A 22 -25.09 -6.08 28.68
C ALA A 22 -24.38 -7.44 28.59
N SER A 23 -24.66 -8.24 27.54
CA SER A 23 -23.95 -9.52 27.32
C SER A 23 -22.47 -9.32 26.98
N ILE A 24 -22.13 -8.21 26.36
CA ILE A 24 -20.75 -7.80 26.10
C ILE A 24 -20.10 -7.29 27.39
N LYS A 25 -20.85 -6.55 28.25
CA LYS A 25 -20.40 -6.14 29.59
C LYS A 25 -19.97 -7.30 30.47
N GLU A 26 -20.72 -8.41 30.46
CA GLU A 26 -20.42 -9.62 31.24
C GLU A 26 -19.10 -10.23 30.78
N LYS A 27 -18.91 -10.37 29.47
CA LYS A 27 -17.64 -10.83 28.88
C LYS A 27 -16.46 -9.94 29.26
N TRP A 28 -16.66 -8.63 29.34
CA TRP A 28 -15.58 -7.67 29.66
C TRP A 28 -15.26 -7.62 31.14
N ARG A 29 -16.21 -7.90 32.02
CA ARG A 29 -15.98 -8.01 33.47
C ARG A 29 -15.19 -9.25 33.85
N THR A 30 -15.29 -10.30 33.06
CA THR A 30 -14.60 -11.56 33.26
C THR A 30 -13.29 -11.69 32.51
N SER A 31 -13.03 -10.83 31.52
CA SER A 31 -11.74 -10.79 30.83
C SER A 31 -10.71 -10.09 31.70
N GLN A 32 -9.61 -10.77 31.99
CA GLN A 32 -8.48 -10.16 32.67
C GLN A 32 -7.84 -9.11 31.76
N PRO A 33 -7.44 -7.95 32.26
CA PRO A 33 -6.62 -7.05 31.48
C PRO A 33 -5.34 -7.76 31.13
N GLY A 34 -4.98 -7.77 29.86
CA GLY A 34 -3.84 -8.50 29.80
C GLY A 34 -2.97 -8.71 28.64
N ALA A 35 -3.36 -8.61 27.43
CA ALA A 35 -2.44 -9.00 26.38
C ALA A 35 -1.28 -8.02 26.18
N PHE A 36 -1.42 -6.78 26.54
CA PHE A 36 -0.39 -5.75 26.26
C PHE A 36 0.81 -5.79 27.21
N SER A 37 0.66 -6.31 28.36
CA SER A 37 1.64 -6.48 29.41
C SER A 37 0.92 -6.52 30.73
N LYS A 38 1.60 -6.83 31.80
CA LYS A 38 1.11 -6.63 33.17
C LYS A 38 0.86 -5.16 33.50
N GLU A 39 1.26 -4.26 32.63
CA GLU A 39 1.05 -2.82 32.74
C GLU A 39 -0.22 -2.40 32.00
N LEU A 40 -1.00 -1.56 32.65
CA LEU A 40 -2.22 -1.01 32.09
C LEU A 40 -1.88 0.06 31.05
N LEU A 41 -2.60 0.07 29.93
CA LEU A 41 -2.45 1.14 28.93
C LEU A 41 -2.73 2.51 29.55
N THR A 42 -1.89 3.47 29.26
CA THR A 42 -2.12 4.87 29.61
C THR A 42 -3.27 5.46 28.78
N LYS A 43 -3.87 6.54 29.25
CA LYS A 43 -4.92 7.26 28.50
C LYS A 43 -4.39 7.74 27.12
N ARG A 44 -3.11 8.09 27.06
CA ARG A 44 -2.43 8.51 25.82
C ARG A 44 -2.38 7.37 24.80
N GLU A 45 -1.94 6.19 25.20
CA GLU A 45 -1.88 4.99 24.34
C GLU A 45 -3.27 4.58 23.86
N VAL A 46 -4.27 4.57 24.74
CA VAL A 46 -5.67 4.30 24.35
C VAL A 46 -6.16 5.31 23.32
N ASN A 47 -5.89 6.59 23.51
CA ASN A 47 -6.26 7.62 22.54
C ASN A 47 -5.54 7.47 21.23
N PHE A 48 -4.25 7.11 21.23
CA PHE A 48 -3.48 6.81 20.02
C PHE A 48 -4.11 5.67 19.25
N ILE A 49 -4.34 4.53 19.89
CA ILE A 49 -4.98 3.34 19.31
C ILE A 49 -6.34 3.72 18.67
N LEU A 50 -7.17 4.48 19.36
CA LEU A 50 -8.47 4.89 18.85
C LEU A 50 -8.38 5.84 17.64
N ARG A 51 -7.40 6.73 17.62
CA ARG A 51 -7.18 7.65 16.47
C ARG A 51 -6.73 6.91 15.20
N HIS A 52 -5.88 5.93 15.37
CA HIS A 52 -5.30 5.15 14.26
C HIS A 52 -6.11 3.92 13.89
N ASN A 53 -7.33 3.75 14.47
CA ASN A 53 -8.24 2.70 14.05
C ASN A 53 -8.56 2.84 12.55
N PRO A 54 -8.32 1.81 11.72
CA PRO A 54 -8.51 1.88 10.28
C PRO A 54 -9.98 2.07 9.87
N GLN A 55 -10.92 1.69 10.72
CA GLN A 55 -12.34 1.87 10.47
C GLN A 55 -12.76 3.33 10.68
N LYS A 56 -13.17 4.00 9.60
CA LYS A 56 -13.43 5.45 9.60
C LYS A 56 -14.85 5.84 10.03
N HIS A 57 -15.82 4.93 10.00
CA HIS A 57 -17.21 5.21 10.38
C HIS A 57 -17.44 5.00 11.88
N LYS A 58 -18.46 5.67 12.42
CA LYS A 58 -18.87 5.50 13.81
C LYS A 58 -19.46 4.13 14.05
N GLU A 59 -19.02 3.45 15.07
CA GLU A 59 -19.58 2.17 15.49
C GLU A 59 -19.62 2.09 17.02
N ALA A 60 -20.69 1.56 17.58
CA ALA A 60 -20.85 1.31 19.01
C ALA A 60 -20.44 2.51 19.89
N ARG A 61 -20.68 3.75 19.41
CA ARG A 61 -20.34 5.05 20.04
C ARG A 61 -18.87 5.46 19.98
N PHE A 62 -18.00 4.66 19.39
CA PHE A 62 -16.64 5.11 19.08
C PHE A 62 -16.69 6.01 17.83
N ALA A 63 -15.90 7.07 17.86
CA ALA A 63 -15.82 8.03 16.75
C ALA A 63 -15.31 7.39 15.46
N ARG A 64 -14.46 6.38 15.61
CA ARG A 64 -13.85 5.57 14.53
C ARG A 64 -13.93 4.10 14.90
N GLY A 65 -14.87 3.36 14.34
CA GLY A 65 -14.97 1.93 14.47
C GLY A 65 -14.92 1.36 15.91
N TYR A 66 -15.13 0.08 16.02
CA TYR A 66 -15.04 -0.62 17.30
C TYR A 66 -13.60 -1.13 17.53
N PRO A 67 -13.05 -1.04 18.76
CA PRO A 67 -11.68 -1.48 19.04
C PRO A 67 -11.36 -2.94 18.68
N SER A 68 -12.39 -3.80 18.53
CA SER A 68 -12.20 -5.18 18.07
C SER A 68 -11.51 -5.29 16.70
N ARG A 69 -11.53 -4.23 15.90
CA ARG A 69 -10.81 -4.20 14.60
C ARG A 69 -9.31 -4.33 14.75
N PHE A 70 -8.76 -3.90 15.88
CA PHE A 70 -7.36 -4.17 16.21
C PHE A 70 -7.06 -5.66 16.36
N ALA A 71 -8.03 -6.48 16.82
CA ALA A 71 -7.82 -7.93 16.85
C ALA A 71 -7.56 -8.48 15.44
N THR A 72 -8.34 -8.05 14.45
CA THR A 72 -8.16 -8.49 13.05
C THR A 72 -6.78 -8.11 12.51
N ILE A 73 -6.30 -6.88 12.79
CA ILE A 73 -4.96 -6.44 12.37
C ILE A 73 -3.89 -7.24 13.10
N PHE A 74 -4.06 -7.45 14.39
CA PHE A 74 -3.08 -8.16 15.20
C PHE A 74 -3.02 -9.65 14.84
N ASP A 75 -4.15 -10.27 14.54
CA ASP A 75 -4.21 -11.65 14.04
C ASP A 75 -3.47 -11.76 12.69
N PHE A 76 -3.60 -10.75 11.84
CA PHE A 76 -2.82 -10.66 10.60
C PHE A 76 -1.32 -10.49 10.87
N CYS A 77 -0.92 -9.68 11.83
CA CYS A 77 0.49 -9.56 12.24
C CYS A 77 1.05 -10.90 12.76
N LYS A 78 0.24 -11.67 13.52
CA LYS A 78 0.62 -13.03 13.96
C LYS A 78 0.81 -13.96 12.76
N GLU A 79 -0.13 -13.96 11.84
CA GLU A 79 -0.11 -14.81 10.64
C GLU A 79 1.11 -14.54 9.75
N LEU A 80 1.55 -13.28 9.68
CA LEU A 80 2.73 -12.87 8.92
C LEU A 80 4.06 -12.98 9.69
N GLY A 81 4.05 -13.44 10.94
CA GLY A 81 5.26 -13.60 11.74
C GLY A 81 5.83 -12.30 12.29
N LEU A 82 5.05 -11.22 12.35
CA LEU A 82 5.51 -9.89 12.79
C LEU A 82 5.40 -9.72 14.31
N ALA A 83 4.30 -10.15 14.90
CA ALA A 83 4.08 -10.04 16.35
C ALA A 83 3.25 -11.21 16.87
N TYR A 84 3.61 -11.72 18.04
CA TYR A 84 2.92 -12.83 18.70
C TYR A 84 2.46 -12.45 20.09
N TYR A 85 1.38 -13.01 20.55
CA TYR A 85 0.96 -12.87 21.93
C TYR A 85 0.17 -14.09 22.43
N THR A 86 0.32 -14.36 23.71
CA THR A 86 -0.53 -15.25 24.48
C THR A 86 -1.26 -14.42 25.54
N PRO A 87 -2.56 -14.65 25.77
CA PRO A 87 -3.28 -13.92 26.82
C PRO A 87 -2.57 -13.97 28.17
N GLY A 88 -2.28 -12.82 28.77
CA GLY A 88 -1.58 -12.70 30.04
C GLY A 88 -0.05 -12.60 29.94
N GLU A 89 0.52 -12.76 28.75
CA GLU A 89 1.95 -12.56 28.49
C GLU A 89 2.21 -11.26 27.72
N PRO A 90 3.43 -10.70 27.78
CA PRO A 90 3.83 -9.57 26.95
C PRO A 90 3.70 -9.89 25.46
N ILE A 91 3.47 -8.84 24.65
CA ILE A 91 3.54 -8.97 23.20
C ILE A 91 5.01 -9.18 22.80
N GLU A 92 5.24 -10.22 22.04
CA GLU A 92 6.53 -10.49 21.39
C GLU A 92 6.50 -9.86 19.99
N ILE A 93 7.48 -9.03 19.68
CA ILE A 93 7.72 -8.52 18.33
C ILE A 93 8.93 -9.28 17.80
N SER A 94 8.80 -9.91 16.65
CA SER A 94 9.89 -10.65 16.00
C SER A 94 10.92 -9.71 15.37
N ASP A 95 12.06 -10.23 14.96
CA ASP A 95 13.05 -9.45 14.20
C ASP A 95 12.45 -8.91 12.90
N LEU A 96 11.62 -9.70 12.21
CA LEU A 96 10.89 -9.25 11.03
C LEU A 96 9.88 -8.14 11.37
N GLY A 97 9.23 -8.24 12.53
CA GLY A 97 8.34 -7.21 13.05
C GLY A 97 9.08 -5.92 13.40
N HIS A 98 10.28 -6.00 13.97
CA HIS A 98 11.13 -4.84 14.22
C HIS A 98 11.57 -4.19 12.91
N HIS A 99 11.97 -4.98 11.91
CA HIS A 99 12.31 -4.43 10.58
C HIS A 99 11.14 -3.66 9.94
N LEU A 100 9.91 -4.13 10.13
CA LEU A 100 8.72 -3.36 9.70
C LEU A 100 8.50 -2.09 10.53
N ILE A 101 8.80 -2.10 11.83
CA ILE A 101 8.67 -0.92 12.70
C ILE A 101 9.69 0.15 12.29
N ASP A 102 10.87 -0.25 11.85
CA ASP A 102 11.95 0.65 11.44
C ASP A 102 11.61 1.42 10.13
N VAL A 103 10.54 1.06 9.42
CA VAL A 103 9.93 1.91 8.37
C VAL A 103 9.52 3.27 8.92
N LEU A 104 9.17 3.33 10.21
CA LEU A 104 8.52 4.47 10.83
C LEU A 104 9.37 5.08 11.93
N GLU A 105 9.46 6.40 11.95
CA GLU A 105 9.89 7.16 13.11
C GLU A 105 8.66 7.67 13.91
N ILE A 106 8.67 7.46 15.23
CA ILE A 106 7.60 7.93 16.12
C ILE A 106 8.11 9.08 16.97
N LYS A 107 7.57 10.27 16.77
CA LYS A 107 7.91 11.49 17.52
C LYS A 107 6.81 11.83 18.51
N GLU A 108 7.20 12.28 19.70
CA GLU A 108 6.26 12.76 20.72
C GLU A 108 5.93 14.24 20.51
N ASP A 109 4.63 14.57 20.45
CA ASP A 109 4.11 15.94 20.40
C ASP A 109 3.05 16.14 21.48
N GLY A 110 3.46 16.61 22.64
CA GLY A 110 2.59 16.79 23.80
C GLY A 110 1.83 15.51 24.14
N ASP A 111 0.48 15.55 24.03
CA ASP A 111 -0.38 14.37 24.25
C ASP A 111 -0.59 13.49 23.00
N SER A 112 0.10 13.77 21.89
CA SER A 112 -0.01 13.06 20.63
C SER A 112 1.29 12.35 20.28
N LEU A 113 1.18 11.32 19.43
CA LEU A 113 2.31 10.70 18.77
C LEU A 113 2.20 11.03 17.28
N LEU A 114 3.28 11.50 16.69
CA LEU A 114 3.45 11.69 15.26
C LEU A 114 4.19 10.48 14.70
N VAL A 115 3.79 10.05 13.54
CA VAL A 115 4.39 8.90 12.86
C VAL A 115 4.84 9.37 11.48
N GLU A 116 6.13 9.26 11.20
CA GLU A 116 6.77 9.61 9.94
C GLU A 116 7.35 8.35 9.30
N GLU A 117 7.17 8.18 8.00
CA GLU A 117 7.76 7.09 7.24
C GLU A 117 9.16 7.51 6.80
N ILE A 118 10.18 6.71 7.15
CA ILE A 118 11.60 7.04 6.91
C ILE A 118 12.30 6.03 5.99
N HIS A 119 11.85 4.77 5.98
CA HIS A 119 12.44 3.69 5.19
C HIS A 119 11.36 2.86 4.48
N PRO A 120 10.64 3.44 3.47
CA PRO A 120 9.55 2.73 2.78
C PRO A 120 10.00 1.45 2.09
N GLU A 121 11.28 1.33 1.71
CA GLU A 121 11.85 0.12 1.11
C GLU A 121 11.75 -1.11 2.03
N TYR A 122 11.84 -0.95 3.35
CA TYR A 122 11.74 -2.04 4.32
C TYR A 122 10.34 -2.67 4.33
N GLU A 123 9.30 -1.89 4.02
CA GLU A 123 7.94 -2.43 3.89
C GLU A 123 7.89 -3.50 2.79
N THR A 124 8.46 -3.22 1.63
CA THR A 124 8.52 -4.17 0.51
C THR A 124 9.33 -5.41 0.86
N GLU A 125 10.47 -5.27 1.54
CA GLU A 125 11.31 -6.39 1.97
C GLU A 125 10.57 -7.32 2.93
N VAL A 126 9.91 -6.76 3.95
CA VAL A 126 9.14 -7.52 4.94
C VAL A 126 7.98 -8.25 4.30
N PHE A 127 7.19 -7.58 3.45
CA PHE A 127 6.04 -8.21 2.80
C PHE A 127 6.46 -9.23 1.74
N LEU A 128 7.57 -9.00 1.03
CA LEU A 128 8.12 -10.01 0.13
C LEU A 128 8.42 -11.31 0.89
N GLN A 129 9.18 -11.21 1.97
CA GLN A 129 9.54 -12.38 2.76
C GLN A 129 8.33 -13.05 3.40
N ALA A 130 7.42 -12.27 3.96
CA ALA A 130 6.21 -12.80 4.59
C ALA A 130 5.32 -13.52 3.56
N PHE A 131 5.06 -12.93 2.39
CA PHE A 131 4.20 -13.54 1.38
C PHE A 131 4.86 -14.70 0.62
N ALA A 132 6.20 -14.74 0.52
CA ALA A 132 6.90 -15.91 -0.03
C ALA A 132 6.65 -17.18 0.81
N LYS A 133 6.40 -17.04 2.11
CA LYS A 133 6.17 -18.13 3.06
C LYS A 133 4.69 -18.32 3.44
N SER A 134 3.83 -17.32 3.24
CA SER A 134 2.47 -17.29 3.76
C SER A 134 1.61 -18.39 3.13
N GLN A 135 1.30 -19.39 3.92
CA GLN A 135 0.39 -20.48 3.56
C GLN A 135 -1.05 -20.06 3.78
N ARG A 136 -1.91 -20.27 2.78
CA ARG A 136 -3.32 -19.92 2.91
C ARG A 136 -4.03 -20.75 3.98
N LYS A 137 -3.70 -22.05 4.06
CA LYS A 137 -4.11 -22.93 5.16
C LYS A 137 -2.97 -23.02 6.15
N ASN A 138 -3.17 -22.46 7.32
CA ASN A 138 -2.17 -22.45 8.39
C ASN A 138 -2.85 -22.63 9.76
N PRO A 139 -2.10 -22.82 10.86
CA PRO A 139 -2.70 -23.01 12.19
C PRO A 139 -3.61 -21.88 12.67
N PHE A 140 -3.41 -20.63 12.20
CA PHE A 140 -4.28 -19.49 12.52
C PHE A 140 -5.56 -19.49 11.68
N VAL A 141 -5.48 -19.96 10.43
CA VAL A 141 -6.59 -19.88 9.47
C VAL A 141 -6.85 -21.24 8.84
N ARG A 142 -8.05 -21.78 9.08
CA ARG A 142 -8.49 -23.06 8.52
C ARG A 142 -9.35 -22.82 7.29
N VAL A 143 -8.74 -22.89 6.12
CA VAL A 143 -9.42 -22.82 4.82
C VAL A 143 -9.17 -24.10 4.02
N LEU A 144 -9.92 -24.32 2.94
CA LEU A 144 -9.77 -25.51 2.09
C LEU A 144 -8.52 -25.44 1.19
N ASN A 145 -8.12 -24.22 0.81
CA ASN A 145 -6.99 -24.00 -0.09
C ASN A 145 -5.67 -24.30 0.64
N ASP A 146 -4.90 -25.24 0.12
CA ASP A 146 -3.58 -25.62 0.66
C ASP A 146 -2.49 -25.18 -0.33
N ASN A 147 -2.20 -23.87 -0.36
CA ASN A 147 -1.22 -23.27 -1.25
C ASN A 147 -0.50 -22.07 -0.60
N VAL A 148 0.59 -21.66 -1.23
CA VAL A 148 1.28 -20.38 -1.02
C VAL A 148 0.90 -19.46 -2.19
N PRO A 149 0.03 -18.47 -2.00
CA PRO A 149 -0.57 -17.71 -3.10
C PRO A 149 0.44 -17.00 -4.01
N LEU A 150 1.55 -16.49 -3.45
CA LEU A 150 2.60 -15.84 -4.24
C LEU A 150 3.31 -16.85 -5.14
N ILE A 151 3.66 -18.02 -4.64
CA ILE A 151 4.32 -19.09 -5.41
C ILE A 151 3.42 -19.54 -6.56
N LEU A 152 2.16 -19.87 -6.25
CA LEU A 152 1.18 -20.29 -7.25
C LEU A 152 1.00 -19.20 -8.33
N LEU A 153 0.98 -17.92 -7.96
CA LEU A 153 0.87 -16.81 -8.90
C LEU A 153 2.09 -16.73 -9.83
N LEU A 154 3.30 -16.71 -9.28
CA LEU A 154 4.54 -16.57 -10.06
C LEU A 154 4.74 -17.75 -11.01
N GLU A 155 4.55 -18.99 -10.55
CA GLU A 155 4.65 -20.19 -11.40
C GLU A 155 3.60 -20.19 -12.50
N THR A 156 2.35 -19.82 -12.19
CA THR A 156 1.27 -19.74 -13.19
C THR A 156 1.57 -18.69 -14.25
N ILE A 157 2.05 -17.51 -13.86
CA ILE A 157 2.44 -16.45 -14.81
C ILE A 157 3.59 -16.92 -15.69
N LYS A 158 4.63 -17.57 -15.15
CA LYS A 158 5.74 -18.11 -15.94
C LYS A 158 5.26 -19.12 -16.99
N LEU A 159 4.34 -20.02 -16.64
CA LEU A 159 3.74 -20.95 -17.58
C LEU A 159 2.92 -20.25 -18.68
N LEU A 160 2.12 -19.26 -18.32
CA LEU A 160 1.33 -18.48 -19.28
C LEU A 160 2.22 -17.66 -20.23
N ASN A 161 3.30 -17.08 -19.72
CA ASN A 161 4.24 -16.28 -20.51
C ASN A 161 5.13 -17.13 -21.41
N ALA A 162 5.43 -18.36 -21.00
CA ALA A 162 6.17 -19.32 -21.80
C ALA A 162 5.35 -19.94 -22.95
N ASP A 163 4.02 -19.84 -22.90
CA ASP A 163 3.13 -20.35 -23.95
C ASP A 163 3.10 -19.39 -25.15
N PRO A 164 3.65 -19.77 -26.31
CA PRO A 164 3.70 -18.91 -27.49
C PRO A 164 2.32 -18.48 -28.02
N GLU A 165 1.26 -19.19 -27.62
CA GLU A 165 -0.11 -18.90 -28.03
C GLU A 165 -0.64 -17.61 -27.32
N PHE A 166 -0.08 -17.22 -26.17
CA PHE A 166 -0.57 -16.11 -25.35
C PHE A 166 0.30 -14.84 -25.39
N ASN A 167 1.41 -14.84 -26.13
CA ASN A 167 2.30 -13.69 -26.34
C ASN A 167 2.78 -13.01 -25.03
N GLY A 168 3.03 -13.79 -23.98
CA GLY A 168 3.50 -13.27 -22.73
C GLY A 168 2.46 -12.41 -21.97
N ALA A 169 1.18 -12.65 -22.15
CA ALA A 169 0.13 -11.97 -21.42
C ALA A 169 -0.17 -12.67 -20.09
N GLY A 170 0.53 -12.42 -19.03
CA GLY A 170 0.36 -12.96 -17.67
C GLY A 170 -1.05 -13.48 -17.31
N ILE A 171 -1.53 -13.31 -16.12
CA ILE A 171 -2.90 -13.67 -15.73
C ILE A 171 -3.84 -12.46 -15.84
N SER A 172 -4.99 -12.61 -16.50
CA SER A 172 -5.94 -11.49 -16.57
C SER A 172 -6.69 -11.31 -15.24
N ARG A 173 -7.09 -10.07 -14.96
CA ARG A 173 -7.91 -9.74 -13.77
C ARG A 173 -9.19 -10.58 -13.69
N LYS A 174 -9.79 -10.93 -14.82
CA LYS A 174 -10.97 -11.81 -14.87
C LYS A 174 -10.66 -13.27 -14.56
N GLU A 175 -9.44 -13.72 -14.80
CA GLU A 175 -8.99 -15.08 -14.51
C GLU A 175 -8.48 -15.23 -13.07
N LEU A 176 -8.14 -14.12 -12.42
CA LEU A 176 -7.57 -14.10 -11.09
C LEU A 176 -8.42 -14.83 -10.02
N PRO A 177 -9.78 -14.78 -10.06
CA PRO A 177 -10.59 -15.57 -9.14
C PRO A 177 -10.28 -17.07 -9.17
N LEU A 178 -9.93 -17.66 -10.33
CA LEU A 178 -9.57 -19.06 -10.41
C LEU A 178 -8.33 -19.36 -9.55
N LEU A 179 -7.32 -18.49 -9.59
CA LEU A 179 -6.12 -18.61 -8.76
C LEU A 179 -6.45 -18.42 -7.26
N ILE A 180 -7.24 -17.40 -6.93
CA ILE A 180 -7.61 -17.10 -5.54
C ILE A 180 -8.34 -18.27 -4.88
N PHE A 181 -9.18 -18.98 -5.63
CA PHE A 181 -9.93 -20.15 -5.14
C PHE A 181 -9.23 -21.47 -5.38
N TRP A 182 -8.08 -21.51 -6.10
CA TRP A 182 -7.37 -22.75 -6.39
C TRP A 182 -6.96 -23.49 -5.12
N LYS A 183 -7.14 -24.81 -5.11
CA LYS A 183 -7.10 -25.61 -3.89
C LYS A 183 -5.70 -26.04 -3.43
N ASP A 184 -4.72 -26.04 -4.33
CA ASP A 184 -3.36 -26.52 -4.08
C ASP A 184 -2.32 -25.67 -4.81
N ASN A 185 -1.04 -26.06 -4.78
CA ASN A 185 0.05 -25.38 -5.48
C ASN A 185 0.31 -25.96 -6.90
N ASP A 186 -0.61 -26.72 -7.47
CA ASP A 186 -0.44 -27.23 -8.85
C ASP A 186 -0.67 -26.09 -9.88
N ALA A 187 0.37 -25.29 -10.09
CA ALA A 187 0.36 -24.22 -11.09
C ALA A 187 0.15 -24.72 -12.52
N ASN A 188 0.59 -25.95 -12.83
CA ASN A 188 0.36 -26.51 -14.15
C ASN A 188 -1.11 -26.85 -14.39
N ALA A 189 -1.79 -27.43 -13.40
CA ALA A 189 -3.23 -27.70 -13.50
C ALA A 189 -4.02 -26.37 -13.62
N LEU A 190 -3.66 -25.35 -12.86
CA LEU A 190 -4.27 -24.01 -12.97
C LEU A 190 -4.02 -23.40 -14.35
N TYR A 191 -2.78 -23.45 -14.84
CA TYR A 191 -2.42 -22.98 -16.19
C TYR A 191 -3.27 -23.68 -17.26
N GLN A 192 -3.40 -25.01 -17.22
CA GLN A 192 -4.23 -25.76 -18.18
C GLN A 192 -5.71 -25.33 -18.09
N ARG A 193 -6.20 -25.06 -16.88
CA ARG A 193 -7.57 -24.58 -16.71
C ARG A 193 -7.78 -23.18 -17.30
N ILE A 194 -6.82 -22.28 -17.10
CA ILE A 194 -6.83 -20.93 -17.71
C ILE A 194 -6.72 -21.04 -19.24
N LYS A 195 -5.82 -21.87 -19.74
CA LYS A 195 -5.68 -22.12 -21.18
C LYS A 195 -7.00 -22.56 -21.81
N LYS A 196 -7.70 -23.52 -21.20
CA LYS A 196 -9.02 -23.98 -21.64
C LYS A 196 -10.04 -22.81 -21.64
N LEU A 197 -10.03 -21.95 -20.62
CA LEU A 197 -10.91 -20.78 -20.54
C LEU A 197 -10.61 -19.77 -21.66
N ARG A 198 -9.32 -19.50 -21.95
CA ARG A 198 -8.89 -18.60 -23.03
C ARG A 198 -9.31 -19.12 -24.41
N HIS A 199 -9.23 -20.42 -24.63
CA HIS A 199 -9.70 -21.01 -25.88
C HIS A 199 -11.21 -20.84 -26.10
N GLN A 200 -12.02 -20.87 -25.03
CA GLN A 200 -13.47 -20.75 -25.09
C GLN A 200 -13.93 -19.28 -25.16
N HIS A 201 -13.29 -18.38 -24.41
CA HIS A 201 -13.78 -17.02 -24.16
C HIS A 201 -12.75 -15.94 -24.50
N ARG A 202 -11.57 -16.30 -24.97
CA ARG A 202 -10.39 -15.42 -25.09
C ARG A 202 -10.10 -14.77 -23.71
N TYR A 203 -9.90 -13.46 -23.65
CA TYR A 203 -9.67 -12.71 -22.39
C TYR A 203 -10.92 -12.04 -21.82
N ASN A 204 -12.10 -12.43 -22.30
CA ASN A 204 -13.35 -11.79 -21.88
C ASN A 204 -14.47 -12.80 -21.52
N PRO A 205 -14.22 -13.74 -20.57
CA PRO A 205 -15.30 -14.56 -20.02
C PRO A 205 -16.34 -13.67 -19.34
N SER A 206 -17.59 -14.13 -19.27
CA SER A 206 -18.63 -13.48 -18.46
C SER A 206 -18.33 -13.69 -16.96
N ASP A 207 -18.80 -12.80 -16.12
CA ASP A 207 -18.66 -12.93 -14.67
C ASP A 207 -19.35 -14.21 -14.17
N GLU A 208 -20.52 -14.54 -14.70
CA GLU A 208 -21.25 -15.78 -14.41
C GLU A 208 -20.40 -17.02 -14.71
N THR A 209 -19.73 -17.07 -15.87
CA THR A 209 -18.81 -18.17 -16.23
C THR A 209 -17.70 -18.35 -15.20
N ILE A 210 -17.10 -17.27 -14.74
CA ILE A 210 -16.02 -17.30 -13.73
C ILE A 210 -16.55 -17.78 -12.39
N ILE A 211 -17.71 -17.27 -11.96
CA ILE A 211 -18.36 -17.64 -10.69
C ILE A 211 -18.71 -19.13 -10.68
N ASP A 212 -19.32 -19.65 -11.76
CA ASP A 212 -19.64 -21.07 -11.90
C ASP A 212 -18.38 -21.95 -11.81
N ILE A 213 -17.30 -21.56 -12.49
CA ILE A 213 -16.03 -22.29 -12.41
C ILE A 213 -15.49 -22.29 -10.97
N CYS A 214 -15.49 -21.15 -10.31
CA CYS A 214 -14.99 -21.05 -8.94
C CYS A 214 -15.82 -21.88 -7.96
N ILE A 215 -17.15 -21.83 -8.06
CA ILE A 215 -18.06 -22.48 -7.13
C ILE A 215 -18.21 -23.98 -7.43
N ASP A 216 -18.50 -24.34 -8.66
CA ASP A 216 -18.89 -25.70 -9.02
C ASP A 216 -17.69 -26.60 -9.33
N GLU A 217 -16.67 -26.09 -10.05
CA GLU A 217 -15.52 -26.89 -10.44
C GLU A 217 -14.40 -26.86 -9.38
N ILE A 218 -13.99 -25.65 -8.91
CA ILE A 218 -12.81 -25.52 -8.05
C ILE A 218 -13.19 -25.86 -6.60
N MET A 219 -14.32 -25.33 -6.13
CA MET A 219 -14.76 -25.50 -4.73
C MET A 219 -15.72 -26.68 -4.54
N GLU A 220 -16.13 -27.36 -5.60
CA GLU A 220 -16.96 -28.57 -5.58
C GLU A 220 -18.26 -28.40 -4.77
N GLY A 221 -18.82 -27.19 -4.79
CA GLY A 221 -20.03 -26.85 -4.04
C GLY A 221 -19.87 -26.77 -2.51
N GLU A 222 -18.66 -26.94 -1.98
CA GLU A 222 -18.38 -26.82 -0.52
C GLU A 222 -18.50 -25.38 -0.01
N TYR A 223 -19.27 -24.59 -0.71
CA TYR A 223 -19.28 -23.15 -0.59
C TYR A 223 -20.53 -22.60 0.11
N LYS A 224 -20.33 -21.85 1.18
CA LYS A 224 -21.42 -21.15 1.89
C LYS A 224 -21.42 -19.65 1.58
N LYS A 225 -22.15 -19.25 0.54
CA LYS A 225 -22.48 -17.84 0.23
C LYS A 225 -21.28 -16.89 0.10
N PHE A 226 -20.73 -16.76 -1.11
CA PHE A 226 -19.99 -15.58 -1.50
C PHE A 226 -20.90 -14.62 -2.25
N ASP A 227 -20.69 -13.34 -2.05
CA ASP A 227 -21.27 -12.33 -2.88
C ASP A 227 -20.52 -12.30 -4.22
N GLU A 228 -21.22 -12.32 -5.34
CA GLU A 228 -20.67 -12.28 -6.69
C GLU A 228 -19.69 -11.11 -6.86
N LYS A 229 -20.04 -9.95 -6.30
CA LYS A 229 -19.16 -8.78 -6.28
C LYS A 229 -17.84 -9.05 -5.56
N SER A 230 -17.85 -9.82 -4.49
CA SER A 230 -16.63 -10.17 -3.75
C SER A 230 -15.73 -11.06 -4.60
N ILE A 231 -16.29 -12.06 -5.31
CA ILE A 231 -15.52 -12.96 -6.19
C ILE A 231 -14.88 -12.17 -7.33
N MET A 232 -15.65 -11.29 -8.00
CA MET A 232 -15.20 -10.64 -9.23
C MET A 232 -14.40 -9.35 -8.99
N ARG A 233 -14.51 -8.73 -7.81
CA ARG A 233 -13.89 -7.43 -7.54
C ARG A 233 -13.13 -7.37 -6.23
N ASP A 234 -13.79 -7.61 -5.08
CA ASP A 234 -13.21 -7.28 -3.79
C ASP A 234 -11.99 -8.19 -3.47
N TYR A 235 -12.09 -9.51 -3.73
CA TYR A 235 -10.97 -10.43 -3.54
C TYR A 235 -9.84 -10.24 -4.55
N PRO A 236 -10.10 -10.08 -5.87
CA PRO A 236 -9.07 -9.72 -6.82
C PRO A 236 -8.31 -8.42 -6.47
N ASP A 237 -9.04 -7.36 -6.08
CA ASP A 237 -8.42 -6.09 -5.71
C ASP A 237 -7.56 -6.22 -4.44
N GLU A 238 -8.03 -6.95 -3.44
CA GLU A 238 -7.25 -7.23 -2.23
C GLU A 238 -6.02 -8.08 -2.54
N PHE A 239 -6.18 -9.11 -3.35
CA PHE A 239 -5.08 -10.00 -3.75
C PHE A 239 -4.00 -9.23 -4.52
N ILE A 240 -4.37 -8.43 -5.50
CA ILE A 240 -3.42 -7.61 -6.27
C ILE A 240 -2.65 -6.66 -5.35
N ARG A 241 -3.34 -5.98 -4.42
CA ARG A 241 -2.66 -5.08 -3.46
C ARG A 241 -1.63 -5.83 -2.64
N LYS A 242 -1.99 -6.99 -2.07
CA LYS A 242 -1.07 -7.83 -1.28
C LYS A 242 0.13 -8.29 -2.11
N MET A 243 -0.12 -8.79 -3.31
CA MET A 243 0.97 -9.28 -4.17
C MET A 243 1.88 -8.14 -4.65
N ARG A 244 1.35 -6.94 -4.92
CA ARG A 244 2.16 -5.79 -5.27
C ARG A 244 3.05 -5.29 -4.13
N MET A 245 2.66 -5.47 -2.87
CA MET A 245 3.51 -5.12 -1.71
C MET A 245 4.83 -5.91 -1.69
N THR A 246 4.91 -7.04 -2.40
CA THR A 246 6.16 -7.81 -2.55
C THR A 246 7.15 -7.18 -3.52
N GLY A 247 6.76 -6.20 -4.33
CA GLY A 247 7.55 -5.64 -5.42
C GLY A 247 7.64 -6.54 -6.66
N LEU A 248 7.27 -7.83 -6.58
CA LEU A 248 7.47 -8.80 -7.66
C LEU A 248 6.44 -8.74 -8.79
N ILE A 249 5.37 -7.93 -8.64
CA ILE A 249 4.22 -7.94 -9.53
C ILE A 249 3.97 -6.59 -10.17
N SER A 250 3.83 -6.59 -11.49
CA SER A 250 3.45 -5.47 -12.33
C SER A 250 2.02 -5.59 -12.83
N LEU A 251 1.42 -4.46 -13.19
CA LEU A 251 0.15 -4.40 -13.90
C LEU A 251 0.37 -3.99 -15.36
N ARG A 252 -0.13 -4.80 -16.30
CA ARG A 252 -0.01 -4.53 -17.73
C ARG A 252 -1.36 -4.27 -18.39
N GLY A 253 -1.35 -3.60 -19.53
CA GLY A 253 -2.55 -3.31 -20.31
C GLY A 253 -3.57 -2.47 -19.54
N ALA A 254 -3.12 -1.38 -18.90
CA ALA A 254 -3.94 -0.52 -18.05
C ALA A 254 -4.66 -1.31 -16.93
N GLY A 255 -3.93 -2.19 -16.25
CA GLY A 255 -4.41 -2.96 -15.10
C GLY A 255 -5.24 -4.21 -15.44
N ARG A 256 -5.36 -4.56 -16.73
CA ARG A 256 -6.10 -5.76 -17.15
C ARG A 256 -5.38 -7.07 -16.88
N PHE A 257 -4.05 -7.05 -16.83
CA PHE A 257 -3.21 -8.23 -16.60
C PHE A 257 -2.29 -8.01 -15.41
N ILE A 258 -2.08 -9.07 -14.65
CA ILE A 258 -1.08 -9.19 -13.59
C ILE A 258 0.08 -10.00 -14.15
N ASP A 259 1.29 -9.48 -14.03
CA ASP A 259 2.50 -10.08 -14.57
C ASP A 259 3.68 -9.92 -13.60
N ILE A 260 4.80 -10.52 -13.91
CA ILE A 260 6.04 -10.38 -13.16
C ILE A 260 6.64 -8.99 -13.43
N ASN A 261 7.14 -8.37 -12.36
CA ASN A 261 8.00 -7.20 -12.44
C ASN A 261 9.41 -7.64 -12.84
N HIS A 262 9.81 -7.40 -14.09
CA HIS A 262 11.11 -7.82 -14.60
C HIS A 262 12.30 -7.06 -14.00
N ASN A 263 12.10 -5.98 -13.26
CA ASN A 263 13.16 -5.37 -12.46
C ASN A 263 13.56 -6.25 -11.27
N GLU A 264 12.75 -7.26 -10.93
CA GLU A 264 12.90 -8.16 -9.78
C GLU A 264 13.08 -9.64 -10.18
N ASP A 265 13.45 -9.92 -11.44
CA ASP A 265 13.57 -11.29 -11.94
C ASP A 265 14.47 -12.18 -11.06
N GLU A 266 15.59 -11.66 -10.53
CA GLU A 266 16.48 -12.38 -9.64
C GLU A 266 15.80 -12.79 -8.33
N LYS A 267 14.99 -11.88 -7.73
CA LYS A 267 14.19 -12.20 -6.54
C LYS A 267 13.09 -13.21 -6.84
N VAL A 268 12.45 -13.12 -8.03
CA VAL A 268 11.44 -14.10 -8.48
C VAL A 268 12.04 -15.49 -8.57
N GLU A 269 13.20 -15.64 -9.22
CA GLU A 269 13.88 -16.93 -9.32
C GLU A 269 14.29 -17.46 -7.94
N TYR A 270 14.84 -16.61 -7.07
CA TYR A 270 15.20 -16.99 -5.72
C TYR A 270 13.97 -17.49 -4.92
N VAL A 271 12.88 -16.77 -4.97
CA VAL A 271 11.63 -17.14 -4.28
C VAL A 271 11.11 -18.48 -4.77
N LEU A 272 11.09 -18.71 -6.07
CA LEU A 272 10.63 -19.98 -6.64
C LEU A 272 11.59 -21.15 -6.32
N GLU A 273 12.89 -20.91 -6.29
CA GLU A 273 13.86 -21.95 -5.93
C GLU A 273 13.76 -22.38 -4.47
N HIS A 274 13.57 -21.42 -3.55
CA HIS A 274 13.68 -21.67 -2.11
C HIS A 274 12.35 -21.89 -1.40
N TYR A 275 11.21 -21.40 -1.93
CA TYR A 275 9.91 -21.42 -1.26
C TYR A 275 8.81 -22.21 -1.98
N SER A 276 9.08 -22.83 -3.14
CA SER A 276 8.12 -23.73 -3.81
C SER A 276 7.81 -24.99 -2.98
N THR A 277 8.72 -25.37 -2.08
CA THR A 277 8.49 -26.44 -1.11
C THR A 277 8.40 -25.84 0.28
N TYR A 278 7.31 -26.11 0.99
CA TYR A 278 7.04 -25.54 2.32
C TYR A 278 6.64 -26.60 3.32
N PRO A 279 7.01 -26.43 4.63
CA PRO A 279 6.63 -27.35 5.69
C PRO A 279 5.16 -27.17 6.07
N HIS A 280 4.55 -28.24 6.60
CA HIS A 280 3.23 -28.18 7.20
C HIS A 280 3.33 -28.01 8.71
N PHE A 281 2.49 -27.13 9.26
CA PHE A 281 2.48 -26.81 10.68
C PHE A 281 1.16 -27.24 11.32
N THR A 282 1.23 -27.75 12.56
CA THR A 282 0.07 -28.18 13.34
C THR A 282 -0.27 -27.22 14.49
N ASP A 283 0.65 -26.35 14.88
CA ASP A 283 0.48 -25.40 15.96
C ASP A 283 0.89 -23.98 15.54
N GLU A 284 0.25 -22.98 16.19
CA GLU A 284 0.41 -21.56 15.88
C GLU A 284 1.83 -21.07 16.15
N ARG A 285 2.50 -21.54 17.20
CA ARG A 285 3.83 -21.06 17.58
C ARG A 285 4.89 -21.48 16.57
N SER A 286 4.91 -22.75 16.17
CA SER A 286 5.86 -23.24 15.16
C SER A 286 5.68 -22.55 13.80
N TYR A 287 4.43 -22.27 13.41
CA TYR A 287 4.17 -21.51 12.19
C TYR A 287 4.65 -20.06 12.31
N PHE A 288 4.35 -19.41 13.44
CA PHE A 288 4.84 -18.06 13.70
C PHE A 288 6.38 -17.97 13.63
N ASP A 289 7.09 -18.89 14.31
CA ASP A 289 8.55 -18.92 14.31
C ASP A 289 9.12 -19.10 12.91
N TYR A 290 8.50 -19.95 12.07
CA TYR A 290 8.85 -20.09 10.66
C TYR A 290 8.65 -18.79 9.88
N MET A 291 7.49 -18.14 10.05
CA MET A 291 7.18 -16.89 9.38
C MET A 291 8.11 -15.75 9.81
N ALA A 292 8.46 -15.69 11.09
CA ALA A 292 9.30 -14.65 11.70
C ALA A 292 10.78 -14.70 11.30
N THR A 293 11.25 -15.83 10.75
CA THR A 293 12.65 -16.01 10.36
C THR A 293 13.01 -15.09 9.19
N ILE A 294 14.08 -14.28 9.34
CA ILE A 294 14.59 -13.41 8.28
C ILE A 294 15.51 -14.21 7.33
N ASP A 295 15.28 -14.06 6.04
CA ASP A 295 16.14 -14.56 4.96
C ASP A 295 17.04 -13.42 4.46
N SER A 296 18.24 -13.33 5.03
CA SER A 296 19.20 -12.29 4.66
C SER A 296 19.68 -12.40 3.21
N ASN A 297 19.61 -13.58 2.58
CA ASN A 297 20.00 -13.74 1.19
C ASN A 297 18.95 -13.10 0.28
N LEU A 298 17.66 -13.28 0.58
CA LEU A 298 16.58 -12.63 -0.17
C LEU A 298 16.68 -11.10 -0.07
N PHE A 299 16.97 -10.57 1.12
CA PHE A 299 17.13 -9.11 1.33
C PHE A 299 18.38 -8.56 0.63
N ALA A 300 19.42 -9.38 0.44
CA ALA A 300 20.65 -8.95 -0.24
C ALA A 300 20.50 -8.81 -1.77
N ILE A 301 19.46 -9.38 -2.36
CA ILE A 301 19.22 -9.28 -3.81
C ILE A 301 18.72 -7.86 -4.15
N LYS A 302 19.47 -7.19 -5.03
CA LYS A 302 19.14 -5.81 -5.41
C LYS A 302 18.15 -5.76 -6.56
N THR A 303 17.24 -4.80 -6.47
CA THR A 303 16.37 -4.40 -7.57
C THR A 303 17.20 -3.80 -8.70
N ILE A 304 16.83 -4.07 -9.95
CA ILE A 304 17.45 -3.44 -11.13
C ILE A 304 17.09 -1.95 -11.13
N GLU A 305 18.10 -1.09 -11.04
CA GLU A 305 17.89 0.36 -11.12
C GLU A 305 17.49 0.79 -12.54
N VAL A 306 16.40 1.52 -12.62
CA VAL A 306 15.89 2.09 -13.89
C VAL A 306 16.55 3.42 -14.15
N SER A 307 17.14 3.60 -15.34
CA SER A 307 17.76 4.88 -15.69
C SER A 307 16.72 6.02 -15.80
N ALA A 308 17.13 7.25 -15.51
CA ALA A 308 16.25 8.42 -15.56
C ALA A 308 15.58 8.62 -16.94
N SER A 309 16.26 8.26 -18.05
CA SER A 309 15.67 8.31 -19.38
C SER A 309 14.60 7.24 -19.58
N LYS A 310 14.77 6.07 -19.01
CA LYS A 310 13.76 5.00 -19.06
C LYS A 310 12.55 5.33 -18.17
N SER A 311 12.76 5.91 -17.01
CA SER A 311 11.66 6.38 -16.15
C SER A 311 10.82 7.45 -16.87
N GLU A 312 11.44 8.39 -17.59
CA GLU A 312 10.71 9.39 -18.38
C GLU A 312 9.94 8.75 -19.54
N GLU A 313 10.50 7.76 -20.23
CA GLU A 313 9.80 6.99 -21.27
C GLU A 313 8.56 6.30 -20.69
N LEU A 314 8.71 5.63 -19.56
CA LEU A 314 7.61 4.93 -18.88
C LEU A 314 6.52 5.91 -18.41
N LEU A 315 6.89 7.08 -17.87
CA LEU A 315 5.94 8.13 -17.52
C LEU A 315 5.17 8.62 -18.76
N ASN A 316 5.84 8.81 -19.91
CA ASN A 316 5.19 9.20 -21.16
C ASN A 316 4.20 8.15 -21.64
N ASN A 317 4.48 6.85 -21.47
CA ASN A 317 3.56 5.78 -21.80
C ASN A 317 2.29 5.88 -20.95
N TRP A 318 2.40 6.16 -19.66
CA TRP A 318 1.26 6.37 -18.78
C TRP A 318 0.46 7.64 -19.13
N VAL A 319 1.13 8.73 -19.52
CA VAL A 319 0.45 9.94 -20.01
C VAL A 319 -0.35 9.65 -21.28
N ALA A 320 0.11 8.74 -22.14
CA ALA A 320 -0.65 8.33 -23.32
C ALA A 320 -1.89 7.46 -23.00
N GLU A 321 -1.88 6.73 -21.88
CA GLU A 321 -3.03 5.92 -21.43
C GLU A 321 -4.12 6.79 -20.76
N TYR A 322 -3.78 7.93 -20.16
CA TYR A 322 -4.69 8.79 -19.43
C TYR A 322 -4.88 10.13 -20.11
N THR A 323 -6.12 10.47 -20.46
CA THR A 323 -6.44 11.82 -20.93
C THR A 323 -6.34 12.84 -19.80
N TRP A 324 -6.12 14.11 -20.11
CA TRP A 324 -6.13 15.19 -19.11
C TRP A 324 -7.39 15.17 -18.22
N GLU A 325 -8.57 14.97 -18.84
CA GLU A 325 -9.82 14.90 -18.10
C GLU A 325 -9.89 13.70 -17.14
N SER A 326 -9.27 12.57 -17.51
CA SER A 326 -9.15 11.41 -16.62
C SER A 326 -8.23 11.71 -15.45
N ILE A 327 -7.07 12.32 -15.67
CA ILE A 327 -6.12 12.71 -14.63
C ILE A 327 -6.79 13.70 -13.65
N LYS A 328 -7.43 14.75 -14.18
CA LYS A 328 -8.15 15.74 -13.39
C LYS A 328 -9.26 15.12 -12.53
N LYS A 329 -10.04 14.22 -13.11
CA LYS A 329 -11.08 13.47 -12.40
C LYS A 329 -10.51 12.64 -11.25
N GLU A 330 -9.41 11.91 -11.49
CA GLU A 330 -8.79 11.07 -10.45
C GLU A 330 -8.17 11.92 -9.34
N LEU A 331 -7.53 13.05 -9.64
CA LEU A 331 -7.06 14.02 -8.65
C LEU A 331 -8.22 14.55 -7.78
N SER A 332 -9.36 14.89 -8.39
CA SER A 332 -10.56 15.34 -7.66
C SER A 332 -11.14 14.23 -6.76
N ILE A 333 -11.19 12.98 -7.26
CA ILE A 333 -11.64 11.82 -6.47
C ILE A 333 -10.72 11.61 -5.27
N LEU A 334 -9.41 11.69 -5.48
CA LEU A 334 -8.40 11.52 -4.45
C LEU A 334 -8.46 12.63 -3.39
N SER A 335 -8.52 13.90 -3.82
CA SER A 335 -8.67 15.06 -2.93
C SER A 335 -9.91 14.97 -2.06
N ALA A 336 -11.02 14.47 -2.62
CA ALA A 336 -12.26 14.20 -1.89
C ALA A 336 -12.21 12.90 -1.04
N ARG A 337 -11.07 12.20 -0.97
CA ARG A 337 -10.89 10.93 -0.26
C ARG A 337 -11.87 9.84 -0.66
N ARG A 338 -12.28 9.82 -1.92
CA ARG A 338 -13.17 8.80 -2.47
C ARG A 338 -12.38 7.70 -3.16
N SER A 339 -12.99 6.51 -3.23
CA SER A 339 -12.43 5.38 -3.97
C SER A 339 -12.53 5.61 -5.47
N SER A 340 -11.46 5.31 -6.20
CA SER A 340 -11.48 5.31 -7.66
C SER A 340 -12.25 4.10 -8.21
N SER A 341 -12.84 4.27 -9.39
CA SER A 341 -13.38 3.18 -10.20
C SER A 341 -12.39 2.67 -11.25
N ASP A 342 -11.29 3.37 -11.46
CA ASP A 342 -10.23 2.97 -12.38
C ASP A 342 -9.47 1.75 -11.85
N ASP A 343 -9.12 0.82 -12.73
CA ASP A 343 -8.52 -0.47 -12.37
C ASP A 343 -7.10 -0.36 -11.81
N VAL A 344 -6.37 0.69 -12.18
CA VAL A 344 -5.01 0.98 -11.69
C VAL A 344 -5.08 1.88 -10.47
N MET A 345 -5.80 3.02 -10.58
CA MET A 345 -5.80 4.04 -9.52
C MET A 345 -6.40 3.52 -8.21
N ARG A 346 -7.35 2.59 -8.24
CA ARG A 346 -7.94 2.01 -7.03
C ARG A 346 -7.00 1.06 -6.29
N ILE A 347 -5.95 0.54 -6.94
CA ILE A 347 -4.96 -0.35 -6.32
C ILE A 347 -3.89 0.45 -5.58
N LEU A 348 -3.55 1.65 -6.05
CA LEU A 348 -2.54 2.49 -5.43
C LEU A 348 -3.02 3.06 -4.08
N ALA A 349 -2.11 3.10 -3.10
CA ALA A 349 -2.33 3.83 -1.86
C ALA A 349 -2.51 5.33 -2.13
N ALA A 350 -3.19 6.05 -1.25
CA ALA A 350 -3.54 7.45 -1.51
C ALA A 350 -2.31 8.37 -1.67
N PRO A 351 -1.26 8.28 -0.83
CA PRO A 351 -0.05 9.08 -1.03
C PRO A 351 0.63 8.77 -2.36
N THR A 352 0.96 7.52 -2.62
CA THR A 352 1.58 7.05 -3.87
C THR A 352 0.78 7.43 -5.11
N ARG A 353 -0.55 7.38 -5.02
CA ARG A 353 -1.43 7.80 -6.10
C ARG A 353 -1.38 9.31 -6.34
N LEU A 354 -1.19 10.13 -5.29
CA LEU A 354 -1.06 11.56 -5.43
C LEU A 354 0.25 11.93 -6.14
N GLU A 355 1.37 11.33 -5.76
CA GLU A 355 2.66 11.52 -6.45
C GLU A 355 2.55 11.15 -7.93
N PHE A 356 1.99 9.96 -8.22
CA PHE A 356 1.82 9.48 -9.59
C PHE A 356 0.93 10.40 -10.43
N LEU A 357 -0.25 10.74 -9.93
CA LEU A 357 -1.18 11.62 -10.64
C LEU A 357 -0.61 13.04 -10.84
N THR A 358 0.17 13.56 -9.90
CA THR A 358 0.84 14.86 -10.02
C THR A 358 1.90 14.81 -11.11
N ALA A 359 2.74 13.77 -11.15
CA ALA A 359 3.72 13.57 -12.20
C ALA A 359 3.06 13.48 -13.59
N LEU A 360 1.97 12.70 -13.71
CA LEU A 360 1.17 12.59 -14.93
C LEU A 360 0.56 13.94 -15.33
N ALA A 361 0.02 14.70 -14.38
CA ALA A 361 -0.59 16.00 -14.62
C ALA A 361 0.41 17.01 -15.20
N ILE A 362 1.59 17.13 -14.58
CA ILE A 362 2.66 18.01 -15.04
C ILE A 362 3.10 17.61 -16.45
N LYS A 363 3.42 16.33 -16.65
CA LYS A 363 3.92 15.86 -17.95
C LYS A 363 2.87 15.96 -19.05
N SER A 364 1.59 15.76 -18.76
CA SER A 364 0.48 15.91 -19.71
C SER A 364 0.27 17.34 -20.17
N LYS A 365 0.42 18.34 -19.28
CA LYS A 365 0.17 19.75 -19.58
C LYS A 365 1.42 20.49 -20.05
N LEU A 366 2.58 20.09 -19.56
CA LEU A 366 3.88 20.70 -19.84
C LEU A 366 4.85 19.63 -20.39
N PRO A 367 4.63 19.12 -21.63
CA PRO A 367 5.40 18.00 -22.17
C PRO A 367 6.90 18.33 -22.36
N HIS A 368 7.26 19.61 -22.42
CA HIS A 368 8.65 20.08 -22.49
C HIS A 368 9.39 20.01 -21.16
N VAL A 369 8.68 19.96 -20.02
CA VAL A 369 9.27 19.77 -18.69
C VAL A 369 9.77 18.35 -18.57
N ARG A 370 11.01 18.19 -18.14
CA ARG A 370 11.52 16.87 -17.73
C ARG A 370 11.05 16.59 -16.32
N VAL A 371 10.23 15.56 -16.18
CA VAL A 371 9.62 15.12 -14.90
C VAL A 371 10.29 13.84 -14.45
N ILE A 372 10.85 13.86 -13.26
CA ILE A 372 11.57 12.73 -12.63
C ILE A 372 10.89 12.44 -11.30
N PRO A 373 9.93 11.50 -11.24
CA PRO A 373 9.36 11.05 -9.99
C PRO A 373 10.39 10.24 -9.20
N ASN A 374 10.43 10.42 -7.88
CA ASN A 374 11.34 9.70 -6.99
C ASN A 374 10.67 8.51 -6.26
N TYR A 375 9.39 8.23 -6.53
CA TYR A 375 8.75 7.02 -6.04
C TYR A 375 9.41 5.76 -6.62
N ALA A 376 9.43 4.66 -5.85
CA ALA A 376 9.81 3.38 -6.41
C ALA A 376 8.75 2.89 -7.38
N ALA A 377 9.16 2.31 -8.51
CA ALA A 377 8.25 1.87 -9.57
C ALA A 377 8.61 0.48 -10.10
N ASP A 378 7.59 -0.24 -10.58
CA ASP A 378 7.78 -1.48 -11.32
C ASP A 378 8.32 -1.23 -12.74
N ASP A 379 8.56 -2.29 -13.50
CA ASP A 379 9.09 -2.24 -14.86
C ASP A 379 8.15 -1.57 -15.89
N THR A 380 6.92 -1.27 -15.51
CA THR A 380 5.98 -0.46 -16.29
C THR A 380 5.98 1.02 -15.90
N GLY A 381 6.72 1.39 -14.86
CA GLY A 381 6.74 2.74 -14.30
C GLY A 381 5.55 3.05 -13.38
N LEU A 382 4.76 2.03 -13.01
CA LEU A 382 3.69 2.20 -12.03
C LEU A 382 4.29 2.17 -10.61
N PRO A 383 4.02 3.18 -9.76
CA PRO A 383 4.63 3.23 -8.44
C PRO A 383 4.25 2.02 -7.57
N THR A 384 5.24 1.53 -6.83
CA THR A 384 5.11 0.47 -5.82
C THR A 384 5.12 1.02 -4.40
N SER A 385 5.86 2.11 -4.16
CA SER A 385 5.87 2.88 -2.90
C SER A 385 6.03 4.36 -3.19
N THR A 386 5.89 5.21 -2.18
CA THR A 386 6.19 6.64 -2.20
C THR A 386 7.68 6.90 -2.39
N ALA A 387 8.06 8.15 -2.64
CA ALA A 387 9.46 8.58 -2.60
C ALA A 387 10.07 8.25 -1.24
N GLY A 388 11.36 7.87 -1.24
CA GLY A 388 12.08 7.53 -0.01
C GLY A 388 12.30 8.76 0.88
N GLY A 389 12.41 8.54 2.20
CA GLY A 389 12.70 9.62 3.15
C GLY A 389 14.01 10.34 2.81
N GLY A 390 14.02 11.66 2.87
CA GLY A 390 15.19 12.50 2.61
C GLY A 390 15.39 12.94 1.17
N ILE A 391 14.48 12.60 0.25
CA ILE A 391 14.46 13.14 -1.13
C ILE A 391 13.06 13.70 -1.45
N GLY A 392 12.99 14.71 -2.29
CA GLY A 392 11.70 15.27 -2.70
C GLY A 392 10.92 14.33 -3.62
N ASP A 393 9.60 14.48 -3.67
CA ASP A 393 8.71 13.54 -4.36
C ASP A 393 8.89 13.54 -5.88
N ILE A 394 8.98 14.72 -6.51
CA ILE A 394 9.08 14.85 -7.96
C ILE A 394 10.05 15.98 -8.31
N GLU A 395 11.10 15.66 -9.05
CA GLU A 395 12.02 16.66 -9.60
C GLU A 395 11.57 17.07 -11.01
N CYS A 396 11.34 18.34 -11.22
CA CYS A 396 10.97 18.90 -12.52
C CYS A 396 12.07 19.84 -13.03
N ILE A 397 12.56 19.61 -14.24
CA ILE A 397 13.63 20.42 -14.84
C ILE A 397 13.05 21.13 -16.05
N GLU A 398 12.98 22.44 -15.95
CA GLU A 398 12.55 23.35 -16.99
C GLU A 398 13.59 24.49 -17.09
N SER A 399 14.59 24.30 -17.99
CA SER A 399 15.72 25.21 -18.10
C SER A 399 15.26 26.66 -18.23
N PRO A 400 15.84 27.63 -17.48
CA PRO A 400 17.04 27.49 -16.64
C PRO A 400 16.78 27.06 -15.18
N LYS A 401 15.54 26.80 -14.79
CA LYS A 401 15.17 26.47 -13.40
C LYS A 401 14.90 24.98 -13.16
N GLY A 402 15.14 24.55 -11.94
CA GLY A 402 14.59 23.32 -11.37
C GLY A 402 13.41 23.64 -10.45
N ILE A 403 12.37 22.79 -10.48
CA ILE A 403 11.22 22.89 -9.59
C ILE A 403 11.08 21.57 -8.84
N LEU A 404 11.17 21.64 -7.52
CA LEU A 404 10.90 20.49 -6.65
C LEU A 404 9.42 20.49 -6.31
N VAL A 405 8.72 19.41 -6.64
CA VAL A 405 7.29 19.27 -6.34
C VAL A 405 7.13 18.26 -5.23
N GLU A 406 6.52 18.71 -4.15
CA GLU A 406 6.25 17.95 -2.94
C GLU A 406 4.74 17.81 -2.76
N VAL A 407 4.28 16.61 -2.47
CA VAL A 407 2.86 16.31 -2.36
C VAL A 407 2.53 15.56 -1.07
N THR A 408 1.41 15.87 -0.44
CA THR A 408 1.02 15.16 0.78
C THR A 408 -0.49 14.96 0.89
N MET A 409 -0.88 13.87 1.53
CA MET A 409 -2.25 13.64 2.00
C MET A 409 -2.45 14.07 3.46
N ALA A 410 -1.42 14.64 4.12
CA ALA A 410 -1.51 15.13 5.49
C ALA A 410 -2.40 16.36 5.60
N GLU A 411 -3.09 16.49 6.72
CA GLU A 411 -4.02 17.59 7.00
C GLU A 411 -3.81 18.18 8.41
N GLY A 412 -4.26 19.41 8.59
CA GLY A 412 -4.26 20.08 9.87
C GLY A 412 -2.83 20.28 10.42
N ARG A 413 -2.69 20.16 11.73
CA ARG A 413 -1.40 20.37 12.42
C ARG A 413 -0.31 19.42 11.96
N THR A 414 -0.65 18.18 11.58
CA THR A 414 0.30 17.20 11.07
C THR A 414 1.02 17.74 9.83
N GLN A 415 0.28 18.37 8.91
CA GLN A 415 0.87 19.00 7.72
C GLN A 415 1.93 20.06 8.08
N THR A 416 1.64 20.93 9.04
CA THR A 416 2.61 21.96 9.46
C THR A 416 3.86 21.35 10.10
N MET A 417 3.68 20.32 10.93
CA MET A 417 4.77 19.78 11.75
C MET A 417 5.66 18.81 10.97
N MET A 418 5.10 18.11 9.98
CA MET A 418 5.78 17.00 9.31
C MET A 418 6.27 17.36 7.89
N GLU A 419 5.72 18.42 7.26
CA GLU A 419 5.98 18.63 5.83
C GLU A 419 6.94 19.80 5.56
N ILE A 420 6.70 20.97 6.14
CA ILE A 420 7.34 22.21 5.66
C ILE A 420 8.86 22.24 5.87
N TRP A 421 9.35 21.76 7.01
CA TRP A 421 10.80 21.70 7.26
C TRP A 421 11.51 20.63 6.43
N PRO A 422 10.98 19.41 6.24
CA PRO A 422 11.49 18.48 5.23
C PRO A 422 11.55 19.08 3.82
N ILE A 423 10.48 19.72 3.35
CA ILE A 423 10.45 20.37 2.02
C ILE A 423 11.56 21.39 1.88
N GLU A 424 11.82 22.21 2.90
CA GLU A 424 12.92 23.16 2.86
C GLU A 424 14.28 22.47 2.71
N ARG A 425 14.52 21.39 3.49
CA ARG A 425 15.77 20.62 3.39
C ARG A 425 15.94 20.03 1.98
N HIS A 426 14.90 19.37 1.48
CA HIS A 426 14.92 18.81 0.12
C HIS A 426 15.14 19.89 -0.95
N LEU A 427 14.56 21.07 -0.77
CA LEU A 427 14.79 22.18 -1.70
C LEU A 427 16.25 22.66 -1.67
N VAL A 428 16.88 22.73 -0.50
CA VAL A 428 18.31 23.09 -0.37
C VAL A 428 19.19 22.08 -1.10
N GLU A 429 18.97 20.79 -0.86
CA GLU A 429 19.71 19.71 -1.53
C GLU A 429 19.46 19.70 -3.05
N PHE A 430 18.21 19.93 -3.46
CA PHE A 430 17.87 20.04 -4.87
C PHE A 430 18.56 21.20 -5.57
N LYS A 431 18.72 22.35 -4.89
CA LYS A 431 19.48 23.50 -5.40
C LYS A 431 20.95 23.21 -5.63
N GLU A 432 21.57 22.49 -4.69
CA GLU A 432 22.96 22.05 -4.84
C GLU A 432 23.15 21.15 -6.07
N LYS A 433 22.15 20.33 -6.36
CA LYS A 433 22.15 19.38 -7.49
C LYS A 433 21.92 20.07 -8.85
N TYR A 434 21.09 21.11 -8.89
CA TYR A 434 20.67 21.74 -10.16
C TYR A 434 21.07 23.21 -10.27
N THR A 435 20.32 24.13 -9.66
CA THR A 435 20.60 25.58 -9.70
C THR A 435 20.13 26.26 -8.41
N GLU A 436 20.83 27.33 -7.99
CA GLU A 436 20.42 28.13 -6.84
C GLU A 436 19.04 28.81 -7.00
N ASP A 437 18.60 29.04 -8.23
CA ASP A 437 17.29 29.64 -8.54
C ASP A 437 16.13 28.64 -8.53
N SER A 438 16.38 27.40 -8.14
CA SER A 438 15.33 26.38 -8.01
C SER A 438 14.33 26.76 -6.92
N GLU A 439 13.07 26.37 -7.11
CA GLU A 439 11.94 26.67 -6.24
C GLU A 439 11.19 25.37 -5.91
N SER A 440 10.30 25.41 -4.92
CA SER A 440 9.46 24.27 -4.59
C SER A 440 7.97 24.59 -4.75
N ILE A 441 7.21 23.60 -5.20
CA ILE A 441 5.75 23.59 -5.20
C ILE A 441 5.29 22.57 -4.17
N PHE A 442 4.41 22.98 -3.27
CA PHE A 442 3.82 22.11 -2.25
C PHE A 442 2.34 21.90 -2.53
N ILE A 443 1.90 20.64 -2.72
CA ILE A 443 0.54 20.30 -3.12
C ILE A 443 -0.11 19.38 -2.08
N ALA A 444 -1.34 19.73 -1.66
CA ALA A 444 -2.14 18.91 -0.75
C ALA A 444 -3.63 19.04 -1.08
N PRO A 445 -4.51 18.12 -0.62
CA PRO A 445 -5.96 18.28 -0.75
C PRO A 445 -6.50 19.58 -0.13
N SER A 446 -5.85 20.04 0.95
CA SER A 446 -6.12 21.34 1.60
C SER A 446 -4.83 21.87 2.23
N ILE A 447 -4.66 23.20 2.25
CA ILE A 447 -3.49 23.83 2.88
C ILE A 447 -3.90 24.37 4.26
N TYR A 448 -3.22 23.87 5.29
CA TYR A 448 -3.50 24.33 6.65
C TYR A 448 -2.95 25.74 6.90
N PRO A 449 -3.70 26.63 7.59
CA PRO A 449 -3.28 28.05 7.76
C PRO A 449 -1.91 28.23 8.43
N ASP A 450 -1.53 27.37 9.36
CA ASP A 450 -0.24 27.47 10.02
C ASP A 450 0.91 26.99 9.10
N SER A 451 0.67 26.07 8.18
CA SER A 451 1.62 25.70 7.13
C SER A 451 1.96 26.89 6.21
N ILE A 452 0.96 27.72 5.88
CA ILE A 452 1.19 28.97 5.11
C ILE A 452 2.08 29.96 5.89
N LYS A 453 1.88 30.05 7.21
CA LYS A 453 2.74 30.92 8.05
C LYS A 453 4.17 30.41 8.09
N GLN A 454 4.35 29.11 8.21
CA GLN A 454 5.67 28.48 8.24
C GLN A 454 6.40 28.62 6.89
N ILE A 455 5.70 28.44 5.77
CA ILE A 455 6.24 28.70 4.42
C ILE A 455 6.74 30.16 4.30
N LYS A 456 5.95 31.14 4.80
CA LYS A 456 6.36 32.55 4.84
C LYS A 456 7.59 32.77 5.72
N TRP A 457 7.69 32.02 6.82
CA TRP A 457 8.85 32.08 7.70
C TRP A 457 10.10 31.53 7.01
N VAL A 458 10.02 30.41 6.33
CA VAL A 458 11.11 29.84 5.51
C VAL A 458 11.61 30.85 4.48
N ALA A 459 10.71 31.49 3.75
CA ALA A 459 11.08 32.51 2.78
C ALA A 459 11.74 33.75 3.44
N PHE A 460 11.27 34.15 4.61
CA PHE A 460 11.84 35.26 5.37
C PHE A 460 13.24 34.94 5.91
N GLU A 461 13.42 33.79 6.53
CA GLU A 461 14.67 33.35 7.14
C GLU A 461 15.77 33.13 6.09
N SER A 462 15.41 32.61 4.92
CA SER A 462 16.32 32.42 3.79
C SER A 462 16.56 33.68 2.94
N GLU A 463 16.11 34.85 3.39
CA GLU A 463 16.18 36.11 2.61
C GLU A 463 15.54 36.01 1.21
N GLY A 464 14.48 35.20 1.07
CA GLY A 464 13.78 34.96 -0.18
C GLY A 464 14.43 33.94 -1.12
N LYS A 465 15.48 33.27 -0.65
CA LYS A 465 16.16 32.22 -1.45
C LYS A 465 15.33 30.94 -1.54
N ASN A 466 14.79 30.46 -0.40
CA ASN A 466 13.98 29.25 -0.36
C ASN A 466 12.50 29.62 -0.52
N ARG A 467 11.99 29.42 -1.74
CA ARG A 467 10.59 29.71 -2.07
C ARG A 467 9.80 28.42 -2.22
N ILE A 468 8.71 28.33 -1.47
CA ILE A 468 7.75 27.21 -1.52
C ILE A 468 6.39 27.80 -1.90
N TYR A 469 5.78 27.32 -2.96
CA TYR A 469 4.46 27.76 -3.44
C TYR A 469 3.41 26.73 -3.07
N PRO A 470 2.50 27.03 -2.10
CA PRO A 470 1.48 26.11 -1.68
C PRO A 470 0.28 26.14 -2.63
N TYR A 471 -0.17 24.98 -3.06
CA TYR A 471 -1.37 24.79 -3.85
C TYR A 471 -2.28 23.74 -3.20
N THR A 472 -3.59 23.99 -3.24
CA THR A 472 -4.50 22.85 -3.13
C THR A 472 -4.43 22.05 -4.43
N VAL A 473 -4.85 20.76 -4.40
CA VAL A 473 -4.93 19.94 -5.63
C VAL A 473 -5.79 20.64 -6.69
N GLU A 474 -6.89 21.29 -6.29
CA GLU A 474 -7.79 22.02 -7.18
C GLU A 474 -7.09 23.25 -7.80
N ASP A 475 -6.41 24.07 -6.98
CA ASP A 475 -5.66 25.24 -7.43
C ASP A 475 -4.51 24.85 -8.36
N PHE A 476 -3.82 23.73 -8.08
CA PHE A 476 -2.74 23.24 -8.92
C PHE A 476 -3.26 22.78 -10.29
N VAL A 477 -4.39 22.09 -10.35
CA VAL A 477 -5.05 21.73 -11.61
C VAL A 477 -5.40 22.98 -12.42
N ALA A 478 -6.00 24.00 -11.76
CA ALA A 478 -6.33 25.26 -12.42
C ALA A 478 -5.07 26.02 -12.92
N PHE A 479 -3.99 25.98 -12.14
CA PHE A 479 -2.70 26.53 -12.54
C PHE A 479 -2.18 25.84 -13.81
N LEU A 480 -2.15 24.51 -13.86
CA LEU A 480 -1.70 23.75 -15.02
C LEU A 480 -2.57 23.96 -16.28
N GLU A 481 -3.84 24.34 -16.13
CA GLU A 481 -4.73 24.65 -17.28
C GLU A 481 -4.40 26.00 -17.95
N THR A 482 -3.71 26.89 -17.25
CA THR A 482 -3.48 28.27 -17.72
C THR A 482 -2.01 28.62 -17.89
N THR A 483 -1.09 27.85 -17.34
CA THR A 483 0.35 28.13 -17.39
C THR A 483 1.02 27.51 -18.60
N GLU A 484 2.08 28.18 -19.09
CA GLU A 484 3.03 27.64 -20.08
C GLU A 484 4.33 27.15 -19.40
N HIS A 485 4.55 27.51 -18.14
CA HIS A 485 5.73 27.17 -17.36
C HIS A 485 5.37 26.69 -15.99
N LEU A 486 6.13 25.77 -15.42
CA LEU A 486 5.91 25.24 -14.08
C LEU A 486 6.34 26.24 -12.97
N TYR A 487 7.28 27.12 -13.27
CA TYR A 487 7.70 28.17 -12.33
C TYR A 487 6.83 29.42 -12.46
N ALA A 488 6.61 30.10 -11.32
CA ALA A 488 5.96 31.41 -11.32
C ALA A 488 6.87 32.44 -12.03
N VAL A 489 6.32 33.15 -12.98
CA VAL A 489 7.01 34.22 -13.66
C VAL A 489 7.08 35.46 -12.79
#